data_2f2b6b455e4bf89e49d9aca973c58291
#
_entry.id   2f2b6b455e4bf89e49d9aca973c58291
#
_cell.length_a   1.000
_cell.length_b   1.000
_cell.length_c   1.000
_cell.angle_alpha   90.00
_cell.angle_beta   90.00
_cell.angle_gamma   90.00
#
_symmetry.space_group_name_H-M   'P 1'
#
loop_
_entity.id
_entity.type
_entity.pdbx_description
1 polymer ?
#
loop_
_entity_poly.entity_id
_entity_poly.type
_entity_poly.pdbx_seq_one_letter_code
_entity_poly.pdbx_strand_id
1 'polypeptide(L)'
;MKYTRLLLILLPFLLQSYELKKVSVKQKDTKKWVSLFNGKNLDNWKVKIAGYQLGENFGNTFRVENGILSTRYDQYDSFSNKFGALYYDKKFTNYRLKVEYRFVGNLTPGAPSWGFRDGGIQYHCQSAATVGLNQSFPVCLEYNLHGGNGKEERPTGEICTSGMYVEINGKRNASNCTPPLVKRTFHGDQWVTAEIDVRNGKITHYVNGEQIIQFENPVYDSAHAVAKSFLQGGNYEVRDGYISLQSNSHPMDFRRIEIMEY
;
A
#
# COMPACT_ATOMS: atom_id res chain seq x y z
N MET A 1 9.42 51.72 -90.87
CA MET A 1 8.93 50.53 -90.10
C MET A 1 9.89 50.31 -88.95
N LYS A 2 9.47 50.65 -87.71
CA LYS A 2 10.27 50.47 -86.51
C LYS A 2 9.60 49.43 -85.68
N TYR A 3 10.26 48.31 -85.49
CA TYR A 3 9.76 47.20 -84.57
C TYR A 3 10.19 47.46 -83.14
N THR A 4 9.23 47.74 -82.28
CA THR A 4 9.44 47.84 -80.83
C THR A 4 9.38 46.46 -80.21
N ARG A 5 10.49 45.96 -79.65
CA ARG A 5 10.54 44.70 -78.89
C ARG A 5 10.07 44.96 -77.50
N LEU A 6 8.99 44.22 -77.11
CA LEU A 6 8.46 44.16 -75.74
C LEU A 6 9.25 43.11 -74.92
N LEU A 7 9.93 43.60 -73.89
CA LEU A 7 10.70 42.75 -73.00
C LEU A 7 9.74 42.26 -71.83
N LEU A 8 9.40 40.99 -71.84
CA LEU A 8 8.66 40.36 -70.71
C LEU A 8 9.64 40.01 -69.56
N ILE A 9 9.51 40.74 -68.48
CA ILE A 9 10.25 40.42 -67.25
C ILE A 9 9.44 39.38 -66.48
N LEU A 10 9.91 38.11 -66.41
CA LEU A 10 9.40 37.04 -65.54
C LEU A 10 9.95 37.24 -64.13
N LEU A 11 9.08 37.59 -63.16
CA LEU A 11 9.42 37.56 -61.76
C LEU A 11 9.28 36.10 -61.25
N PRO A 12 10.30 35.56 -60.59
CA PRO A 12 10.14 34.26 -59.94
C PRO A 12 9.35 34.39 -58.62
N PHE A 13 8.20 33.72 -58.55
CA PHE A 13 7.47 33.53 -57.31
C PHE A 13 8.26 32.57 -56.42
N LEU A 14 8.87 33.07 -55.34
CA LEU A 14 9.41 32.27 -54.24
C LEU A 14 8.26 31.76 -53.40
N LEU A 15 7.89 30.50 -53.63
CA LEU A 15 7.03 29.73 -52.70
C LEU A 15 7.82 29.39 -51.46
N GLN A 16 7.63 30.17 -50.40
CA GLN A 16 8.15 29.89 -49.10
C GLN A 16 7.22 28.86 -48.42
N SER A 17 7.66 27.60 -48.39
CA SER A 17 6.97 26.53 -47.70
C SER A 17 7.08 26.75 -46.18
N TYR A 18 5.99 27.15 -45.53
CA TYR A 18 5.88 27.17 -44.10
C TYR A 18 5.72 25.71 -43.59
N GLU A 19 6.79 25.14 -43.06
CA GLU A 19 6.72 23.92 -42.27
C GLU A 19 5.97 24.21 -40.97
N LEU A 20 4.73 23.73 -40.87
CA LEU A 20 3.98 23.70 -39.63
C LEU A 20 4.66 22.69 -38.68
N LYS A 21 5.48 23.19 -37.75
CA LYS A 21 5.95 22.36 -36.61
C LYS A 21 4.74 21.81 -35.87
N LYS A 22 4.49 20.51 -36.00
CA LYS A 22 3.54 19.79 -35.15
C LYS A 22 3.99 19.96 -33.71
N VAL A 23 3.33 20.85 -32.97
CA VAL A 23 3.45 20.94 -31.53
C VAL A 23 2.83 19.66 -30.97
N SER A 24 3.67 18.72 -30.60
CA SER A 24 3.26 17.53 -29.84
C SER A 24 2.77 18.02 -28.48
N VAL A 25 1.47 18.18 -28.33
CA VAL A 25 0.85 18.36 -27.02
C VAL A 25 1.09 17.05 -26.27
N LYS A 26 2.08 17.03 -25.37
CA LYS A 26 2.23 15.94 -24.40
C LYS A 26 0.91 15.86 -23.65
N GLN A 27 0.14 14.81 -23.94
CA GLN A 27 -1.06 14.46 -23.18
C GLN A 27 -0.60 14.33 -21.73
N LYS A 28 -1.09 15.22 -20.87
CA LYS A 28 -0.79 15.21 -19.45
C LYS A 28 -1.51 13.96 -18.91
N ASP A 29 -0.76 12.86 -18.72
CA ASP A 29 -1.27 11.66 -18.07
C ASP A 29 -1.80 12.07 -16.69
N THR A 30 -3.09 12.28 -16.61
CA THR A 30 -3.77 12.55 -15.34
C THR A 30 -3.84 11.23 -14.62
N LYS A 31 -2.86 10.99 -13.74
CA LYS A 31 -2.82 9.83 -12.87
C LYS A 31 -4.15 9.72 -12.13
N LYS A 32 -4.81 8.57 -12.28
CA LYS A 32 -6.17 8.37 -11.79
C LYS A 32 -6.15 7.43 -10.59
N TRP A 33 -6.91 7.75 -9.57
CA TRP A 33 -7.22 6.84 -8.47
C TRP A 33 -8.12 5.70 -8.96
N VAL A 34 -7.76 4.48 -8.59
CA VAL A 34 -8.50 3.25 -8.89
C VAL A 34 -8.89 2.60 -7.57
N SER A 35 -10.15 2.23 -7.41
CA SER A 35 -10.60 1.50 -6.24
C SER A 35 -10.14 0.04 -6.31
N LEU A 36 -9.49 -0.44 -5.25
CA LEU A 36 -9.13 -1.84 -5.07
C LEU A 36 -10.27 -2.66 -4.44
N PHE A 37 -11.24 -1.99 -3.82
CA PHE A 37 -12.41 -2.60 -3.20
C PHE A 37 -13.68 -2.15 -3.92
N ASN A 38 -14.50 -3.11 -4.35
CA ASN A 38 -15.70 -2.87 -5.15
C ASN A 38 -16.97 -2.59 -4.32
N GLY A 39 -16.88 -2.65 -2.98
CA GLY A 39 -18.00 -2.45 -2.07
C GLY A 39 -19.01 -3.61 -2.01
N LYS A 40 -18.76 -4.74 -2.68
CA LYS A 40 -19.73 -5.84 -2.81
C LYS A 40 -19.22 -7.18 -2.32
N ASN A 41 -17.98 -7.52 -2.66
CA ASN A 41 -17.37 -8.82 -2.38
C ASN A 41 -15.84 -8.71 -2.32
N LEU A 42 -15.16 -9.85 -2.12
CA LEU A 42 -13.71 -9.95 -2.03
C LEU A 42 -13.06 -10.31 -3.39
N ASP A 43 -13.68 -9.97 -4.52
CA ASP A 43 -13.07 -10.19 -5.84
C ASP A 43 -11.71 -9.51 -5.91
N ASN A 44 -10.72 -10.21 -6.50
CA ASN A 44 -9.31 -9.83 -6.57
C ASN A 44 -8.57 -9.81 -5.22
N TRP A 45 -9.18 -10.34 -4.16
CA TRP A 45 -8.54 -10.48 -2.86
C TRP A 45 -8.42 -11.96 -2.47
N LYS A 46 -7.33 -12.31 -1.76
CA LYS A 46 -7.05 -13.66 -1.27
C LYS A 46 -6.83 -13.66 0.23
N VAL A 47 -7.57 -14.47 0.95
CA VAL A 47 -7.41 -14.65 2.40
C VAL A 47 -6.25 -15.60 2.67
N LYS A 48 -5.40 -15.25 3.64
CA LYS A 48 -4.41 -16.15 4.22
C LYS A 48 -4.37 -15.95 5.74
N ILE A 49 -4.73 -17.00 6.48
CA ILE A 49 -4.73 -17.04 7.95
C ILE A 49 -3.79 -18.14 8.40
N ALA A 50 -3.00 -17.90 9.45
CA ALA A 50 -2.10 -18.89 10.03
C ALA A 50 -2.87 -20.14 10.49
N GLY A 51 -2.37 -21.31 10.10
CA GLY A 51 -3.01 -22.61 10.33
C GLY A 51 -3.99 -23.05 9.23
N TYR A 52 -4.30 -22.19 8.23
CA TYR A 52 -5.27 -22.45 7.19
C TYR A 52 -4.67 -22.32 5.79
N GLN A 53 -5.25 -23.02 4.80
CA GLN A 53 -4.81 -22.96 3.41
C GLN A 53 -5.13 -21.59 2.81
N LEU A 54 -4.41 -21.23 1.73
CA LEU A 54 -4.71 -20.03 0.96
C LEU A 54 -6.16 -20.07 0.43
N GLY A 55 -6.90 -18.98 0.66
CA GLY A 55 -8.30 -18.85 0.29
C GLY A 55 -9.28 -19.32 1.37
N GLU A 56 -8.82 -20.03 2.39
CA GLU A 56 -9.66 -20.46 3.50
C GLU A 56 -9.89 -19.30 4.47
N ASN A 57 -11.13 -18.83 4.53
CA ASN A 57 -11.55 -17.70 5.35
C ASN A 57 -12.17 -18.22 6.67
N PHE A 58 -11.31 -18.70 7.57
CA PHE A 58 -11.73 -19.27 8.85
C PHE A 58 -12.62 -18.30 9.61
N GLY A 59 -13.73 -18.80 10.17
CA GLY A 59 -14.67 -18.01 10.97
C GLY A 59 -15.24 -16.80 10.23
N ASN A 60 -15.23 -16.82 8.88
CA ASN A 60 -15.68 -15.69 8.05
C ASN A 60 -15.02 -14.36 8.48
N THR A 61 -13.69 -14.42 8.78
CA THR A 61 -12.91 -13.29 9.31
C THR A 61 -12.99 -12.07 8.41
N PHE A 62 -12.75 -12.23 7.12
CA PHE A 62 -12.88 -11.16 6.14
C PHE A 62 -14.22 -11.25 5.44
N ARG A 63 -15.01 -10.20 5.52
CA ARG A 63 -16.34 -10.18 4.90
C ARG A 63 -16.76 -8.77 4.50
N VAL A 64 -17.75 -8.68 3.65
CA VAL A 64 -18.34 -7.40 3.23
C VAL A 64 -19.71 -7.25 3.86
N GLU A 65 -19.89 -6.20 4.64
CA GLU A 65 -21.13 -5.85 5.32
C GLU A 65 -21.55 -4.42 4.95
N ASN A 66 -22.71 -4.25 4.33
CA ASN A 66 -23.25 -2.92 3.96
C ASN A 66 -22.25 -2.05 3.15
N GLY A 67 -21.52 -2.66 2.21
CA GLY A 67 -20.55 -1.95 1.39
C GLY A 67 -19.20 -1.67 2.09
N ILE A 68 -18.97 -2.22 3.26
CA ILE A 68 -17.76 -2.07 4.08
C ILE A 68 -17.02 -3.41 4.12
N LEU A 69 -15.73 -3.39 3.86
CA LEU A 69 -14.85 -4.52 4.10
C LEU A 69 -14.53 -4.57 5.59
N SER A 70 -14.77 -5.71 6.21
CA SER A 70 -14.68 -5.86 7.66
C SER A 70 -13.81 -7.04 8.05
N THR A 71 -13.05 -6.90 9.14
CA THR A 71 -12.50 -8.03 9.88
C THR A 71 -13.37 -8.29 11.10
N ARG A 72 -13.78 -9.55 11.30
CA ARG A 72 -14.65 -9.96 12.39
C ARG A 72 -14.16 -11.27 13.01
N TYR A 73 -14.43 -11.44 14.28
CA TYR A 73 -14.02 -12.62 15.07
C TYR A 73 -15.19 -13.20 15.90
N ASP A 74 -16.41 -12.87 15.53
CA ASP A 74 -17.64 -13.31 16.20
C ASP A 74 -17.89 -14.82 16.09
N GLN A 75 -17.20 -15.51 15.19
CA GLN A 75 -17.22 -16.96 15.03
C GLN A 75 -15.96 -17.64 15.63
N TYR A 76 -15.23 -16.93 16.47
CA TYR A 76 -14.04 -17.46 17.15
C TYR A 76 -14.38 -17.75 18.61
N ASP A 77 -14.17 -18.99 19.06
CA ASP A 77 -14.20 -19.32 20.48
C ASP A 77 -13.06 -18.60 21.23
N SER A 78 -11.89 -18.54 20.59
CA SER A 78 -10.69 -17.85 21.04
C SER A 78 -9.81 -17.49 19.85
N PHE A 79 -9.10 -16.37 19.92
CA PHE A 79 -8.20 -15.92 18.85
C PHE A 79 -7.11 -16.95 18.53
N SER A 80 -6.48 -17.53 19.55
CA SER A 80 -5.51 -18.63 19.43
C SER A 80 -4.46 -18.40 18.33
N ASN A 81 -3.88 -17.20 18.26
CA ASN A 81 -2.86 -16.78 17.30
C ASN A 81 -3.24 -16.95 15.81
N LYS A 82 -4.52 -16.91 15.49
CA LYS A 82 -5.01 -16.97 14.12
C LYS A 82 -4.81 -15.63 13.39
N PHE A 83 -3.56 -15.15 13.38
CA PHE A 83 -3.17 -13.97 12.61
C PHE A 83 -3.34 -14.22 11.12
N GLY A 84 -3.70 -13.19 10.38
CA GLY A 84 -3.90 -13.34 8.94
C GLY A 84 -3.91 -12.02 8.20
N ALA A 85 -4.10 -12.11 6.90
CA ALA A 85 -4.25 -10.95 6.06
C ALA A 85 -5.09 -11.25 4.81
N LEU A 86 -5.69 -10.19 4.28
CA LEU A 86 -6.40 -10.17 3.02
C LEU A 86 -5.50 -9.52 1.97
N TYR A 87 -5.03 -10.28 0.99
CA TYR A 87 -4.07 -9.87 -0.03
C TYR A 87 -4.76 -9.45 -1.31
N TYR A 88 -4.42 -8.28 -1.83
CA TYR A 88 -4.82 -7.91 -3.20
C TYR A 88 -3.95 -8.65 -4.23
N ASP A 89 -4.59 -9.26 -5.24
CA ASP A 89 -3.94 -10.20 -6.17
C ASP A 89 -3.19 -9.50 -7.32
N LYS A 90 -2.46 -8.44 -7.01
CA LYS A 90 -1.58 -7.73 -7.95
C LYS A 90 -0.37 -7.16 -7.20
N LYS A 91 0.79 -7.18 -7.84
CA LYS A 91 1.98 -6.47 -7.38
C LYS A 91 1.96 -5.00 -7.78
N PHE A 92 2.56 -4.17 -6.94
CA PHE A 92 2.73 -2.75 -7.19
C PHE A 92 4.17 -2.32 -6.91
N THR A 93 4.66 -1.35 -7.70
CA THR A 93 6.04 -0.82 -7.63
C THR A 93 6.07 0.62 -7.12
N ASN A 94 5.55 1.55 -7.91
CA ASN A 94 5.46 2.97 -7.56
C ASN A 94 4.00 3.40 -7.53
N TYR A 95 3.53 3.84 -6.38
CA TYR A 95 2.10 4.13 -6.20
C TYR A 95 1.86 5.03 -4.99
N ARG A 96 0.67 5.60 -4.93
CA ARG A 96 0.09 6.13 -3.70
C ARG A 96 -1.16 5.31 -3.36
N LEU A 97 -1.16 4.71 -2.18
CA LEU A 97 -2.27 3.95 -1.61
C LEU A 97 -2.98 4.80 -0.58
N LYS A 98 -4.30 4.75 -0.56
CA LYS A 98 -5.15 5.39 0.44
C LYS A 98 -6.14 4.38 0.98
N VAL A 99 -6.24 4.29 2.30
CA VAL A 99 -7.16 3.40 3.01
C VAL A 99 -7.85 4.17 4.12
N GLU A 100 -9.17 4.20 4.13
CA GLU A 100 -9.93 4.65 5.29
C GLU A 100 -10.27 3.45 6.17
N TYR A 101 -9.91 3.52 7.45
CA TYR A 101 -10.14 2.45 8.42
C TYR A 101 -10.73 2.99 9.73
N ARG A 102 -11.33 2.10 10.50
CA ARG A 102 -11.68 2.33 11.91
C ARG A 102 -11.62 1.04 12.70
N PHE A 103 -11.36 1.14 13.98
CA PHE A 103 -11.53 0.04 14.92
C PHE A 103 -12.96 0.04 15.45
N VAL A 104 -13.53 -1.15 15.63
CA VAL A 104 -14.91 -1.32 16.16
C VAL A 104 -14.94 -2.46 17.16
N GLY A 105 -15.90 -2.40 18.08
CA GLY A 105 -16.09 -3.48 19.05
C GLY A 105 -14.95 -3.65 20.06
N ASN A 106 -14.72 -4.87 20.47
CA ASN A 106 -13.77 -5.24 21.53
C ASN A 106 -12.70 -6.19 21.01
N LEU A 107 -11.58 -6.24 21.74
CA LEU A 107 -10.52 -7.22 21.51
C LEU A 107 -11.10 -8.64 21.64
N THR A 108 -10.75 -9.51 20.69
CA THR A 108 -11.20 -10.89 20.66
C THR A 108 -10.69 -11.67 21.89
N PRO A 109 -11.51 -12.49 22.56
CA PRO A 109 -11.07 -13.32 23.66
C PRO A 109 -9.86 -14.20 23.30
N GLY A 110 -8.90 -14.33 24.21
CA GLY A 110 -7.67 -15.09 23.98
C GLY A 110 -6.65 -14.42 23.06
N ALA A 111 -6.89 -13.19 22.65
CA ALA A 111 -5.91 -12.38 21.93
C ALA A 111 -4.86 -11.79 22.90
N PRO A 112 -3.62 -11.53 22.43
CA PRO A 112 -2.64 -10.81 23.22
C PRO A 112 -3.09 -9.36 23.48
N SER A 113 -2.77 -8.82 24.63
CA SER A 113 -3.21 -7.46 25.04
C SER A 113 -2.73 -6.36 24.08
N TRP A 114 -1.57 -6.53 23.48
CA TRP A 114 -1.04 -5.58 22.48
C TRP A 114 -1.91 -5.51 21.21
N GLY A 115 -2.70 -6.56 20.92
CA GLY A 115 -3.66 -6.59 19.81
C GLY A 115 -4.87 -5.65 19.97
N PHE A 116 -5.01 -4.97 21.11
CA PHE A 116 -6.06 -3.98 21.31
C PHE A 116 -5.92 -2.82 20.33
N ARG A 117 -6.94 -2.62 19.46
CA ARG A 117 -6.95 -1.62 18.39
C ARG A 117 -5.64 -1.58 17.63
N ASP A 118 -5.24 -2.75 17.15
CA ASP A 118 -4.02 -3.02 16.41
C ASP A 118 -4.33 -3.74 15.11
N GLY A 119 -3.66 -3.36 14.04
CA GLY A 119 -3.81 -3.90 12.69
C GLY A 119 -2.77 -3.30 11.76
N GLY A 120 -2.82 -3.63 10.48
CA GLY A 120 -1.81 -3.14 9.54
C GLY A 120 -2.28 -3.06 8.10
N ILE A 121 -1.70 -2.09 7.38
CA ILE A 121 -1.64 -2.10 5.92
C ILE A 121 -0.25 -2.56 5.57
N GLN A 122 -0.15 -3.79 5.11
CA GLN A 122 1.11 -4.41 4.72
C GLN A 122 1.35 -4.18 3.24
N TYR A 123 2.57 -3.88 2.86
CA TYR A 123 2.94 -3.57 1.47
C TYR A 123 4.36 -4.02 1.17
N HIS A 124 4.72 -4.07 -0.11
CA HIS A 124 5.90 -4.82 -0.56
C HIS A 124 5.93 -6.26 -0.01
N CYS A 125 4.73 -6.83 0.21
CA CYS A 125 4.63 -8.16 0.79
C CYS A 125 5.06 -9.26 -0.17
N GLN A 126 5.56 -10.36 0.40
CA GLN A 126 5.61 -11.63 -0.31
C GLN A 126 4.22 -12.01 -0.85
N SER A 127 4.17 -12.86 -1.86
CA SER A 127 2.91 -13.40 -2.37
C SER A 127 2.16 -14.19 -1.29
N ALA A 128 0.85 -14.05 -1.23
CA ALA A 128 -0.01 -14.86 -0.36
C ALA A 128 0.22 -16.38 -0.55
N ALA A 129 0.56 -16.79 -1.79
CA ALA A 129 0.86 -18.19 -2.11
C ALA A 129 2.18 -18.70 -1.52
N THR A 130 3.09 -17.79 -1.15
CA THR A 130 4.39 -18.15 -0.53
C THR A 130 4.38 -18.03 0.98
N VAL A 131 3.28 -17.56 1.57
CA VAL A 131 3.12 -17.52 3.04
C VAL A 131 2.91 -18.94 3.55
N GLY A 132 3.80 -19.38 4.43
CA GLY A 132 3.75 -20.73 5.03
C GLY A 132 2.45 -20.99 5.78
N LEU A 133 2.08 -22.28 5.92
CA LEU A 133 0.82 -22.65 6.58
C LEU A 133 0.65 -22.00 7.96
N ASN A 134 1.70 -22.06 8.78
CA ASN A 134 1.69 -21.53 10.16
C ASN A 134 2.45 -20.19 10.29
N GLN A 135 2.73 -19.51 9.18
CA GLN A 135 3.38 -18.21 9.20
C GLN A 135 2.38 -17.13 9.59
N SER A 136 2.56 -16.51 10.75
CA SER A 136 1.68 -15.49 11.31
C SER A 136 1.83 -14.14 10.60
N PHE A 137 3.07 -13.76 10.23
CA PHE A 137 3.37 -12.47 9.61
C PHE A 137 4.16 -12.71 8.32
N PRO A 138 3.77 -12.08 7.21
CA PRO A 138 4.51 -12.17 5.95
C PRO A 138 5.83 -11.38 6.04
N VAL A 139 6.73 -11.64 5.10
CA VAL A 139 7.83 -10.72 4.83
C VAL A 139 7.24 -9.51 4.12
N CYS A 140 7.32 -8.34 4.75
CA CYS A 140 6.70 -7.10 4.27
C CYS A 140 7.22 -5.87 4.99
N LEU A 141 6.84 -4.69 4.48
CA LEU A 141 6.74 -3.45 5.23
C LEU A 141 5.30 -3.27 5.70
N GLU A 142 5.10 -2.65 6.84
CA GLU A 142 3.76 -2.43 7.39
C GLU A 142 3.59 -1.00 7.90
N TYR A 143 2.53 -0.35 7.43
CA TYR A 143 1.95 0.81 8.11
C TYR A 143 1.10 0.27 9.26
N ASN A 144 1.65 0.28 10.48
CA ASN A 144 0.95 -0.24 11.65
C ASN A 144 -0.20 0.70 12.05
N LEU A 145 -1.40 0.17 12.07
CA LEU A 145 -2.62 0.88 12.41
C LEU A 145 -2.88 0.75 13.91
N HIS A 146 -2.89 1.87 14.61
CA HIS A 146 -3.22 1.92 16.02
C HIS A 146 -4.47 2.76 16.30
N GLY A 147 -5.19 2.39 17.36
CA GLY A 147 -6.25 3.20 17.95
C GLY A 147 -6.07 3.36 19.45
N GLY A 148 -6.37 4.55 19.96
CA GLY A 148 -6.26 4.88 21.38
C GLY A 148 -7.40 4.29 22.22
N ASN A 149 -7.13 4.11 23.51
CA ASN A 149 -8.06 3.58 24.52
C ASN A 149 -8.87 4.65 25.26
N GLY A 150 -8.83 5.90 24.76
CA GLY A 150 -9.50 7.05 25.38
C GLY A 150 -8.64 7.80 26.40
N LYS A 151 -7.45 7.33 26.74
CA LYS A 151 -6.58 7.92 27.77
C LYS A 151 -5.14 8.09 27.30
N GLU A 152 -4.53 7.03 26.79
CA GLU A 152 -3.12 6.96 26.49
C GLU A 152 -2.82 7.32 25.02
N GLU A 153 -1.67 7.92 24.78
CA GLU A 153 -1.16 8.10 23.44
C GLU A 153 -0.78 6.72 22.84
N ARG A 154 -1.35 6.44 21.67
CA ARG A 154 -1.02 5.27 20.86
C ARG A 154 -1.02 5.70 19.39
N PRO A 155 0.07 6.32 18.94
CA PRO A 155 0.13 6.90 17.61
C PRO A 155 0.05 5.84 16.52
N THR A 156 -0.73 6.12 15.47
CA THR A 156 -0.82 5.30 14.26
C THR A 156 0.26 5.68 13.25
N GLY A 157 0.60 4.76 12.33
CA GLY A 157 1.51 5.02 11.21
C GLY A 157 2.96 4.66 11.46
N GLU A 158 3.23 3.92 12.52
CA GLU A 158 4.53 3.29 12.76
C GLU A 158 4.95 2.45 11.55
N ILE A 159 6.24 2.50 11.18
CA ILE A 159 6.80 1.57 10.19
C ILE A 159 7.28 0.31 10.90
N CYS A 160 6.67 -0.83 10.59
CA CYS A 160 7.16 -2.12 11.01
C CYS A 160 7.76 -2.89 9.83
N THR A 161 8.83 -3.62 10.08
CA THR A 161 9.56 -4.39 9.07
C THR A 161 9.60 -5.85 9.49
N SER A 162 9.03 -6.71 8.66
CA SER A 162 9.08 -8.17 8.84
C SER A 162 10.00 -8.77 7.78
N GLY A 163 11.20 -9.20 8.18
CA GLY A 163 12.19 -9.76 7.26
C GLY A 163 12.76 -8.74 6.26
N MET A 164 12.68 -7.46 6.57
CA MET A 164 13.22 -6.35 5.78
C MET A 164 13.90 -5.32 6.66
N TYR A 165 14.67 -4.43 6.03
CA TYR A 165 15.22 -3.23 6.63
C TYR A 165 14.88 -2.02 5.76
N VAL A 166 14.86 -0.85 6.37
CA VAL A 166 14.74 0.44 5.70
C VAL A 166 15.81 1.39 6.23
N GLU A 167 16.05 2.49 5.52
CA GLU A 167 16.91 3.57 6.00
C GLU A 167 16.05 4.74 6.46
N ILE A 168 16.35 5.27 7.64
CA ILE A 168 15.76 6.48 8.20
C ILE A 168 16.88 7.49 8.40
N ASN A 169 16.79 8.65 7.77
CA ASN A 169 17.84 9.68 7.78
C ASN A 169 19.21 9.12 7.34
N GLY A 170 19.23 8.30 6.29
CA GLY A 170 20.45 7.71 5.73
C GLY A 170 21.11 6.65 6.60
N LYS A 171 20.43 6.15 7.63
CA LYS A 171 20.92 5.07 8.49
C LYS A 171 19.96 3.89 8.47
N ARG A 172 20.55 2.68 8.34
CA ARG A 172 19.78 1.44 8.45
C ARG A 172 19.08 1.37 9.79
N ASN A 173 17.78 1.19 9.74
CA ASN A 173 16.98 0.99 10.92
C ASN A 173 17.07 -0.47 11.39
N ALA A 174 17.51 -0.68 12.62
CA ALA A 174 17.64 -2.01 13.23
C ALA A 174 16.39 -2.39 14.06
N SER A 175 15.45 -1.47 14.26
CA SER A 175 14.22 -1.71 14.99
C SER A 175 13.20 -2.41 14.11
N ASN A 176 12.52 -3.42 14.63
CA ASN A 176 11.40 -4.07 13.91
C ASN A 176 10.26 -3.10 13.65
N CYS A 177 9.97 -2.21 14.60
CA CYS A 177 8.99 -1.15 14.47
C CYS A 177 9.58 0.19 14.91
N THR A 178 9.28 1.25 14.17
CA THR A 178 9.75 2.62 14.46
C THR A 178 8.55 3.56 14.46
N PRO A 179 8.30 4.26 15.58
CA PRO A 179 7.18 5.18 15.70
C PRO A 179 7.30 6.36 14.73
N PRO A 180 6.16 6.96 14.32
CA PRO A 180 6.17 8.12 13.47
C PRO A 180 6.81 9.33 14.17
N LEU A 181 7.44 10.22 13.38
CA LEU A 181 8.02 11.45 13.87
C LEU A 181 6.94 12.45 14.33
N VAL A 182 5.82 12.47 13.61
CA VAL A 182 4.63 13.24 13.99
C VAL A 182 3.58 12.28 14.52
N LYS A 183 3.36 12.32 15.82
CA LYS A 183 2.46 11.39 16.53
C LYS A 183 1.01 11.86 16.47
N ARG A 184 0.10 10.97 16.06
CA ARG A 184 -1.35 11.20 16.04
C ARG A 184 -2.06 9.98 16.61
N THR A 185 -2.84 10.17 17.65
CA THR A 185 -3.67 9.14 18.29
C THR A 185 -5.15 9.43 18.05
N PHE A 186 -5.88 8.42 17.59
CA PHE A 186 -7.32 8.50 17.34
C PHE A 186 -8.05 7.58 18.30
N HIS A 187 -8.94 8.16 19.09
CA HIS A 187 -9.73 7.43 20.08
C HIS A 187 -11.13 7.12 19.54
N GLY A 188 -11.73 6.06 20.06
CA GLY A 188 -13.07 5.64 19.65
C GLY A 188 -13.12 5.04 18.24
N ASP A 189 -14.33 4.94 17.68
CA ASP A 189 -14.61 4.24 16.42
C ASP A 189 -14.65 5.22 15.22
N GLN A 190 -13.78 6.24 15.22
CA GLN A 190 -13.73 7.23 14.16
C GLN A 190 -12.99 6.74 12.93
N TRP A 191 -13.42 7.19 11.76
CA TRP A 191 -12.72 6.93 10.51
C TRP A 191 -11.42 7.72 10.42
N VAL A 192 -10.35 7.03 10.04
CA VAL A 192 -9.00 7.58 9.87
C VAL A 192 -8.50 7.21 8.48
N THR A 193 -7.86 8.15 7.80
CA THR A 193 -7.25 7.90 6.49
C THR A 193 -5.76 7.67 6.66
N ALA A 194 -5.29 6.46 6.34
CA ALA A 194 -3.88 6.14 6.18
C ALA A 194 -3.50 6.24 4.70
N GLU A 195 -2.35 6.85 4.40
CA GLU A 195 -1.82 6.87 3.03
C GLU A 195 -0.35 6.47 3.02
N ILE A 196 0.03 5.73 1.97
CA ILE A 196 1.40 5.27 1.72
C ILE A 196 1.79 5.75 0.32
N ASP A 197 2.84 6.56 0.21
CA ASP A 197 3.39 7.01 -1.07
C ASP A 197 4.74 6.32 -1.30
N VAL A 198 4.84 5.54 -2.36
CA VAL A 198 6.04 4.77 -2.75
C VAL A 198 6.56 5.28 -4.08
N ARG A 199 7.79 5.80 -4.10
CA ARG A 199 8.44 6.32 -5.32
C ARG A 199 9.92 5.97 -5.36
N ASN A 200 10.30 5.06 -6.24
CA ASN A 200 11.71 4.70 -6.46
C ASN A 200 12.48 4.39 -5.16
N GLY A 201 11.86 3.56 -4.30
CA GLY A 201 12.43 3.16 -3.01
C GLY A 201 12.29 4.19 -1.88
N LYS A 202 11.76 5.40 -2.15
CA LYS A 202 11.40 6.38 -1.13
C LYS A 202 9.94 6.18 -0.72
N ILE A 203 9.70 6.07 0.57
CA ILE A 203 8.39 5.75 1.12
C ILE A 203 8.00 6.79 2.17
N THR A 204 6.75 7.24 2.10
CA THR A 204 6.22 8.22 3.04
C THR A 204 4.87 7.75 3.56
N HIS A 205 4.69 7.75 4.88
CA HIS A 205 3.40 7.54 5.52
C HIS A 205 2.72 8.86 5.83
N TYR A 206 1.41 8.91 5.59
CA TYR A 206 0.55 10.04 5.93
C TYR A 206 -0.64 9.55 6.76
N VAL A 207 -1.13 10.37 7.67
CA VAL A 207 -2.40 10.18 8.36
C VAL A 207 -3.28 11.42 8.19
N ASN A 208 -4.51 11.24 7.71
CA ASN A 208 -5.44 12.34 7.41
C ASN A 208 -4.80 13.46 6.56
N GLY A 209 -3.92 13.08 5.62
CA GLY A 209 -3.21 13.99 4.71
C GLY A 209 -1.94 14.62 5.28
N GLU A 210 -1.65 14.45 6.58
CA GLU A 210 -0.42 14.94 7.21
C GLU A 210 0.71 13.89 7.07
N GLN A 211 1.88 14.31 6.61
CA GLN A 211 3.07 13.45 6.58
C GLN A 211 3.55 13.18 8.01
N ILE A 212 3.74 11.90 8.36
CA ILE A 212 4.11 11.50 9.72
C ILE A 212 5.50 10.86 9.82
N ILE A 213 5.95 10.15 8.78
CA ILE A 213 7.30 9.60 8.69
C ILE A 213 7.68 9.37 7.23
N GLN A 214 8.98 9.45 6.93
CA GLN A 214 9.57 9.11 5.64
C GLN A 214 10.80 8.26 5.85
N PHE A 215 11.01 7.29 4.98
CA PHE A 215 12.14 6.36 4.97
C PHE A 215 12.40 5.90 3.53
N GLU A 216 13.49 5.17 3.32
CA GLU A 216 13.93 4.79 1.98
C GLU A 216 14.70 3.48 1.95
N ASN A 217 15.05 3.02 0.74
CA ASN A 217 15.93 1.90 0.47
C ASN A 217 15.51 0.60 1.19
N PRO A 218 14.27 0.09 0.97
CA PRO A 218 13.87 -1.18 1.54
C PRO A 218 14.71 -2.31 0.97
N VAL A 219 15.23 -3.16 1.85
CA VAL A 219 16.04 -4.33 1.50
C VAL A 219 15.61 -5.55 2.31
N TYR A 220 15.72 -6.74 1.71
CA TYR A 220 15.48 -7.99 2.42
C TYR A 220 16.56 -8.24 3.49
N ASP A 221 16.13 -8.77 4.63
CA ASP A 221 17.03 -9.26 5.66
C ASP A 221 17.54 -10.65 5.32
N SER A 222 18.83 -10.75 5.00
CA SER A 222 19.49 -12.03 4.69
C SER A 222 19.58 -13.01 5.87
N ALA A 223 19.42 -12.52 7.11
CA ALA A 223 19.39 -13.35 8.31
C ALA A 223 17.98 -13.90 8.61
N HIS A 224 16.92 -13.29 8.06
CA HIS A 224 15.55 -13.75 8.27
C HIS A 224 15.26 -14.99 7.41
N ALA A 225 14.81 -16.08 8.04
CA ALA A 225 14.69 -17.40 7.40
C ALA A 225 13.81 -17.39 6.14
N VAL A 226 12.67 -16.67 6.15
CA VAL A 226 11.77 -16.58 5.00
C VAL A 226 12.28 -15.57 3.98
N ALA A 227 12.74 -14.38 4.40
CA ALA A 227 13.22 -13.34 3.49
C ALA A 227 14.42 -13.80 2.67
N LYS A 228 15.29 -14.63 3.25
CA LYS A 228 16.43 -15.25 2.57
C LYS A 228 16.04 -16.01 1.30
N SER A 229 14.83 -16.60 1.26
CA SER A 229 14.35 -17.33 0.07
C SER A 229 14.00 -16.42 -1.11
N PHE A 230 13.85 -15.12 -0.89
CA PHE A 230 13.55 -14.13 -1.94
C PHE A 230 14.82 -13.47 -2.51
N LEU A 231 16.01 -13.75 -1.95
CA LEU A 231 17.27 -13.24 -2.44
C LEU A 231 17.65 -13.96 -3.73
N GLN A 232 17.52 -13.29 -4.86
CA GLN A 232 17.91 -13.80 -6.16
C GLN A 232 19.22 -13.15 -6.61
N GLY A 233 20.24 -13.97 -6.87
CA GLY A 233 21.53 -13.48 -7.41
C GLY A 233 22.26 -12.44 -6.54
N GLY A 234 21.99 -12.42 -5.22
CA GLY A 234 22.58 -11.45 -4.30
C GLY A 234 21.92 -10.06 -4.32
N ASN A 235 20.79 -9.91 -4.99
CA ASN A 235 20.03 -8.66 -4.94
C ASN A 235 19.16 -8.62 -3.69
N TYR A 236 19.41 -7.62 -2.84
CA TYR A 236 18.69 -7.40 -1.60
C TYR A 236 17.57 -6.36 -1.71
N GLU A 237 17.53 -5.59 -2.79
CA GLU A 237 16.57 -4.49 -2.96
C GLU A 237 15.12 -5.00 -3.08
N VAL A 238 14.22 -4.32 -2.38
CA VAL A 238 12.77 -4.53 -2.48
C VAL A 238 12.18 -3.44 -3.35
N ARG A 239 11.74 -3.79 -4.56
CA ARG A 239 11.22 -2.82 -5.52
C ARG A 239 9.72 -2.91 -5.73
N ASP A 240 9.14 -4.08 -5.53
CA ASP A 240 7.72 -4.36 -5.71
C ASP A 240 7.20 -5.32 -4.64
N GLY A 241 5.91 -5.49 -4.58
CA GLY A 241 5.28 -6.50 -3.75
C GLY A 241 3.78 -6.37 -3.72
N TYR A 242 3.15 -7.24 -2.98
CA TYR A 242 1.70 -7.24 -2.79
C TYR A 242 1.29 -6.29 -1.68
N ILE A 243 0.01 -5.92 -1.67
CA ILE A 243 -0.63 -5.15 -0.61
C ILE A 243 -1.56 -6.09 0.13
N SER A 244 -1.58 -6.01 1.47
CA SER A 244 -2.55 -6.74 2.27
C SER A 244 -3.08 -5.91 3.45
N LEU A 245 -4.27 -6.28 3.92
CA LEU A 245 -4.90 -5.74 5.12
C LEU A 245 -4.84 -6.81 6.19
N GLN A 246 -4.20 -6.50 7.31
CA GLN A 246 -3.95 -7.46 8.38
C GLN A 246 -5.22 -7.70 9.23
N SER A 247 -5.43 -8.94 9.66
CA SER A 247 -6.33 -9.33 10.74
C SER A 247 -5.51 -9.67 11.98
N ASN A 248 -5.56 -8.79 13.00
CA ASN A 248 -4.67 -8.83 14.15
C ASN A 248 -5.43 -8.90 15.49
N SER A 249 -6.58 -9.57 15.50
CA SER A 249 -7.43 -9.86 16.66
C SER A 249 -8.42 -8.78 17.11
N HIS A 250 -8.28 -7.53 16.69
CA HIS A 250 -9.30 -6.51 16.97
C HIS A 250 -10.14 -6.26 15.72
N PRO A 251 -11.49 -6.24 15.83
CA PRO A 251 -12.35 -5.99 14.68
C PRO A 251 -12.12 -4.62 14.06
N MET A 252 -12.10 -4.57 12.73
CA MET A 252 -11.87 -3.36 11.95
C MET A 252 -12.86 -3.26 10.79
N ASP A 253 -13.08 -2.04 10.35
CA ASP A 253 -13.77 -1.70 9.13
C ASP A 253 -12.83 -0.96 8.20
N PHE A 254 -12.94 -1.24 6.89
CA PHE A 254 -12.22 -0.56 5.83
C PHE A 254 -13.18 -0.08 4.74
N ARG A 255 -12.99 1.14 4.28
CA ARG A 255 -13.67 1.69 3.11
C ARG A 255 -12.69 2.52 2.29
N ARG A 256 -13.02 2.81 1.01
CA ARG A 256 -12.15 3.63 0.14
C ARG A 256 -10.71 3.14 0.10
N ILE A 257 -10.53 1.88 -0.29
CA ILE A 257 -9.20 1.33 -0.57
C ILE A 257 -8.86 1.70 -2.01
N GLU A 258 -8.07 2.74 -2.20
CA GLU A 258 -7.81 3.36 -3.51
C GLU A 258 -6.31 3.44 -3.77
N ILE A 259 -5.91 3.20 -5.01
CA ILE A 259 -4.51 3.29 -5.45
C ILE A 259 -4.37 4.16 -6.69
N MET A 260 -3.25 4.85 -6.79
CA MET A 260 -2.82 5.59 -7.96
C MET A 260 -1.39 5.17 -8.30
N GLU A 261 -1.20 4.49 -9.42
CA GLU A 261 0.13 4.08 -9.93
C GLU A 261 0.82 5.25 -10.64
N TYR A 262 2.16 5.32 -10.52
CA TYR A 262 2.98 6.39 -11.08
C TYR A 262 3.66 6.00 -12.39
#